data_8b8e54445b1589f1a9e9b80d2ac54cbd
#
_entry.id   8b8e54445b1589f1a9e9b80d2ac54cbd
#
_cell.length_a   1.000
_cell.length_b   1.000
_cell.length_c   1.000
_cell.angle_alpha   90.00
_cell.angle_beta   90.00
_cell.angle_gamma   90.00
#
_symmetry.space_group_name_H-M   'P 1'
#
loop_
_entity.id
_entity.type
_entity.pdbx_description
1 polymer ?
#
loop_
_entity_poly.entity_id
_entity_poly.type
_entity_poly.pdbx_seq_one_letter_code
_entity_poly.pdbx_strand_id
1 'polypeptide(L)'
;MDIRLLRGAEIEPHINDLARLRIQVFREFPYLYDGNLDYEAEYLATYVRSADSLCVLVLDAGQVVGASTALPLPDETEEFQQPFVAAGWNPARIFYCAESVVLPAWRGRGLGVRFFAEREAHARKLGRFDWCAFCAVQRPLDHPRRPADYQALDDFWARRGYRHHPELHTHYHWRDLDETEESAKPMSFWLKELT
;
A
#
# COMPACT_ATOMS: atom_id res chain seq x y z
N MET A 1 17.46 11.59 -8.29
CA MET A 1 16.58 10.80 -7.41
C MET A 1 17.43 9.90 -6.54
N ASP A 2 17.20 9.91 -5.24
CA ASP A 2 17.81 9.03 -4.24
C ASP A 2 16.74 8.06 -3.72
N ILE A 3 17.08 6.77 -3.57
CA ILE A 3 16.18 5.75 -3.06
C ILE A 3 16.77 5.21 -1.77
N ARG A 4 16.01 5.31 -0.68
CA ARG A 4 16.39 4.82 0.65
C ARG A 4 15.48 3.67 1.08
N LEU A 5 16.07 2.67 1.69
CA LEU A 5 15.37 1.54 2.29
C LEU A 5 15.42 1.71 3.81
N LEU A 6 14.30 2.05 4.41
CA LEU A 6 14.17 2.33 5.83
C LEU A 6 13.37 1.22 6.51
N ARG A 7 13.69 0.89 7.77
CA ARG A 7 13.05 -0.17 8.53
C ARG A 7 12.73 0.28 9.95
N GLY A 8 11.58 -0.13 10.46
CA GLY A 8 11.19 0.15 11.83
C GLY A 8 11.41 1.62 12.20
N ALA A 9 12.16 1.87 13.26
CA ALA A 9 12.43 3.22 13.78
C ALA A 9 13.13 4.17 12.79
N GLU A 10 13.80 3.66 11.75
CA GLU A 10 14.40 4.52 10.71
C GLU A 10 13.35 5.32 9.91
N ILE A 11 12.08 4.88 9.95
CA ILE A 11 10.95 5.53 9.26
C ILE A 11 10.48 6.78 10.02
N GLU A 12 10.65 6.81 11.34
CA GLU A 12 10.09 7.84 12.22
C GLU A 12 10.40 9.30 11.78
N PRO A 13 11.64 9.65 11.38
CA PRO A 13 11.96 11.02 10.93
C PRO A 13 11.21 11.45 9.66
N HIS A 14 10.62 10.51 8.92
CA HIS A 14 9.96 10.72 7.64
C HIS A 14 8.42 10.66 7.71
N ILE A 15 7.83 10.40 8.88
CA ILE A 15 6.37 10.23 9.04
C ILE A 15 5.59 11.41 8.45
N ASN A 16 5.98 12.64 8.77
CA ASN A 16 5.26 13.83 8.30
C ASN A 16 5.31 14.00 6.76
N ASP A 17 6.42 13.66 6.14
CA ASP A 17 6.56 13.74 4.68
C ASP A 17 5.80 12.60 4.00
N LEU A 18 5.83 11.40 4.58
CA LEU A 18 5.04 10.24 4.13
C LEU A 18 3.54 10.52 4.25
N ALA A 19 3.08 11.09 5.38
CA ALA A 19 1.68 11.46 5.59
C ALA A 19 1.19 12.45 4.52
N ARG A 20 1.96 13.53 4.26
CA ARG A 20 1.64 14.50 3.20
C ARG A 20 1.59 13.86 1.83
N LEU A 21 2.57 13.00 1.50
CA LEU A 21 2.62 12.29 0.23
C LEU A 21 1.40 11.39 0.05
N ARG A 22 1.02 10.61 1.08
CA ARG A 22 -0.15 9.73 1.06
C ARG A 22 -1.44 10.52 0.84
N ILE A 23 -1.68 11.56 1.63
CA ILE A 23 -2.85 12.42 1.48
C ILE A 23 -2.93 12.98 0.05
N GLN A 24 -1.82 13.48 -0.49
CA GLN A 24 -1.79 14.06 -1.82
C GLN A 24 -2.10 13.04 -2.91
N VAL A 25 -1.51 11.85 -2.85
CA VAL A 25 -1.67 10.82 -3.89
C VAL A 25 -3.01 10.12 -3.77
N PHE A 26 -3.46 9.78 -2.56
CA PHE A 26 -4.74 9.11 -2.35
C PHE A 26 -5.95 10.03 -2.54
N ARG A 27 -5.75 11.34 -2.66
CA ARG A 27 -6.81 12.26 -3.08
C ARG A 27 -7.31 12.00 -4.51
N GLU A 28 -6.50 11.35 -5.35
CA GLU A 28 -6.86 10.96 -6.71
C GLU A 28 -7.74 9.70 -6.73
N PHE A 29 -8.48 9.53 -7.85
CA PHE A 29 -9.17 8.27 -8.12
C PHE A 29 -8.15 7.10 -8.22
N PRO A 30 -8.41 5.93 -7.68
CA PRO A 30 -9.68 5.41 -7.15
C PRO A 30 -9.93 5.66 -5.66
N TYR A 31 -8.97 6.19 -4.90
CA TYR A 31 -9.12 6.34 -3.45
C TYR A 31 -10.03 7.51 -3.07
N LEU A 32 -9.89 8.68 -3.70
CA LEU A 32 -10.68 9.89 -3.43
C LEU A 32 -10.64 10.33 -1.96
N TYR A 33 -9.56 10.00 -1.28
CA TYR A 33 -9.40 10.11 0.16
C TYR A 33 -9.26 11.56 0.63
N ASP A 34 -10.12 11.96 1.56
CA ASP A 34 -10.02 13.24 2.28
C ASP A 34 -9.20 13.05 3.56
N GLY A 35 -7.89 13.04 3.40
CA GLY A 35 -6.94 12.65 4.42
C GLY A 35 -6.72 13.65 5.53
N ASN A 36 -6.31 13.17 6.71
CA ASN A 36 -5.99 13.91 7.91
C ASN A 36 -4.57 13.55 8.39
N LEU A 37 -3.74 14.57 8.69
CA LEU A 37 -2.33 14.36 9.07
C LEU A 37 -2.16 13.57 10.37
N ASP A 38 -3.02 13.79 11.37
CA ASP A 38 -2.93 13.11 12.65
C ASP A 38 -3.23 11.62 12.51
N TYR A 39 -4.29 11.29 11.74
CA TYR A 39 -4.62 9.91 11.41
C TYR A 39 -3.48 9.23 10.63
N GLU A 40 -2.94 9.89 9.61
CA GLU A 40 -1.83 9.36 8.82
C GLU A 40 -0.58 9.11 9.66
N ALA A 41 -0.26 10.00 10.59
CA ALA A 41 0.87 9.82 11.49
C ALA A 41 0.69 8.61 12.42
N GLU A 42 -0.52 8.41 12.95
CA GLU A 42 -0.86 7.25 13.78
C GLU A 42 -0.79 5.94 12.98
N TYR A 43 -1.35 5.92 11.77
CA TYR A 43 -1.28 4.77 10.87
C TYR A 43 0.17 4.42 10.53
N LEU A 44 0.98 5.40 10.12
CA LEU A 44 2.39 5.21 9.78
C LEU A 44 3.26 4.76 10.97
N ALA A 45 2.87 5.09 12.20
CA ALA A 45 3.54 4.58 13.39
C ALA A 45 3.50 3.04 13.49
N THR A 46 2.58 2.36 12.83
CA THR A 46 2.54 0.90 12.72
C THR A 46 3.81 0.35 12.06
N TYR A 47 4.29 1.01 11.02
CA TYR A 47 5.55 0.63 10.35
C TYR A 47 6.78 0.91 11.20
N VAL A 48 6.76 1.98 12.00
CA VAL A 48 7.84 2.30 12.95
C VAL A 48 7.96 1.22 14.03
N ARG A 49 6.82 0.70 14.51
CA ARG A 49 6.77 -0.35 15.56
C ARG A 49 7.15 -1.73 15.04
N SER A 50 6.93 -2.01 13.76
CA SER A 50 7.26 -3.29 13.14
C SER A 50 8.74 -3.35 12.78
N ALA A 51 9.51 -4.18 13.47
CA ALA A 51 10.96 -4.32 13.25
C ALA A 51 11.33 -4.83 11.85
N ASP A 52 10.43 -5.62 11.25
CA ASP A 52 10.62 -6.21 9.92
C ASP A 52 9.89 -5.43 8.81
N SER A 53 9.37 -4.24 9.13
CA SER A 53 8.79 -3.35 8.11
C SER A 53 9.84 -2.87 7.11
N LEU A 54 9.36 -2.42 5.95
CA LEU A 54 10.16 -1.75 4.93
C LEU A 54 9.42 -0.51 4.42
N CYS A 55 10.10 0.61 4.36
CA CYS A 55 9.69 1.77 3.59
C CYS A 55 10.74 2.03 2.48
N VAL A 56 10.33 1.93 1.24
CA VAL A 56 11.13 2.35 0.08
C VAL A 56 10.82 3.82 -0.16
N LEU A 57 11.69 4.71 0.28
CA LEU A 57 11.53 6.16 0.19
C LEU A 57 12.26 6.70 -1.04
N VAL A 58 11.60 7.52 -1.84
CA VAL A 58 12.18 8.17 -3.02
C VAL A 58 12.26 9.68 -2.79
N LEU A 59 13.47 10.21 -2.87
CA LEU A 59 13.74 11.65 -2.74
C LEU A 59 14.25 12.22 -4.07
N ASP A 60 13.81 13.43 -4.39
CA ASP A 60 14.35 14.23 -5.47
C ASP A 60 14.66 15.64 -4.95
N ALA A 61 15.90 16.08 -5.07
CA ALA A 61 16.39 17.34 -4.48
C ALA A 61 16.03 17.50 -2.98
N GLY A 62 16.04 16.41 -2.21
CA GLY A 62 15.71 16.40 -0.78
C GLY A 62 14.21 16.34 -0.45
N GLN A 63 13.34 16.43 -1.44
CA GLN A 63 11.88 16.30 -1.27
C GLN A 63 11.45 14.84 -1.44
N VAL A 64 10.54 14.35 -0.59
CA VAL A 64 9.90 13.05 -0.75
C VAL A 64 8.89 13.12 -1.90
N VAL A 65 9.12 12.31 -2.93
CA VAL A 65 8.33 12.30 -4.17
C VAL A 65 7.65 10.97 -4.45
N GLY A 66 8.02 9.93 -3.71
CA GLY A 66 7.41 8.61 -3.78
C GLY A 66 7.77 7.77 -2.57
N ALA A 67 6.92 6.84 -2.25
CA ALA A 67 7.15 5.85 -1.20
C ALA A 67 6.38 4.56 -1.45
N SER A 68 6.87 3.49 -0.85
CA SER A 68 6.15 2.22 -0.79
C SER A 68 6.47 1.54 0.53
N THR A 69 5.46 1.05 1.23
CA THR A 69 5.60 0.41 2.54
C THR A 69 5.19 -1.05 2.50
N ALA A 70 5.74 -1.81 3.42
CA ALA A 70 5.39 -3.20 3.65
C ALA A 70 5.77 -3.62 5.07
N LEU A 71 5.10 -4.66 5.58
CA LEU A 71 5.36 -5.25 6.90
C LEU A 71 4.82 -6.68 6.95
N PRO A 72 5.20 -7.50 7.96
CA PRO A 72 4.52 -8.76 8.22
C PRO A 72 3.01 -8.55 8.41
N LEU A 73 2.16 -9.36 7.78
CA LEU A 73 0.70 -9.21 7.91
C LEU A 73 0.20 -9.24 9.37
N PRO A 74 0.79 -10.01 10.31
CA PRO A 74 0.39 -9.95 11.72
C PRO A 74 0.61 -8.59 12.41
N ASP A 75 1.45 -7.71 11.84
CA ASP A 75 1.72 -6.37 12.39
C ASP A 75 0.74 -5.31 11.82
N GLU A 76 -0.07 -5.69 10.84
CA GLU A 76 -1.12 -4.86 10.24
C GLU A 76 -2.41 -4.89 11.06
N THR A 77 -3.35 -4.00 10.77
CA THR A 77 -4.64 -3.95 11.48
C THR A 77 -5.49 -5.20 11.20
N GLU A 78 -6.42 -5.48 12.10
CA GLU A 78 -7.22 -6.71 12.08
C GLU A 78 -8.06 -6.84 10.79
N GLU A 79 -8.53 -5.74 10.24
CA GLU A 79 -9.33 -5.71 9.01
C GLU A 79 -8.60 -6.34 7.81
N PHE A 80 -7.26 -6.22 7.76
CA PHE A 80 -6.46 -6.83 6.71
C PHE A 80 -6.09 -8.29 6.99
N GLN A 81 -6.07 -8.71 8.25
CA GLN A 81 -5.73 -10.07 8.66
C GLN A 81 -6.93 -11.02 8.55
N GLN A 82 -8.13 -10.58 8.94
CA GLN A 82 -9.34 -11.40 9.07
C GLN A 82 -9.72 -12.19 7.81
N PRO A 83 -9.67 -11.64 6.58
CA PRO A 83 -9.99 -12.40 5.38
C PRO A 83 -9.10 -13.63 5.20
N PHE A 84 -7.82 -13.52 5.55
CA PHE A 84 -6.87 -14.63 5.47
C PHE A 84 -7.15 -15.69 6.52
N VAL A 85 -7.37 -15.27 7.76
CA VAL A 85 -7.71 -16.18 8.86
C VAL A 85 -9.01 -16.95 8.55
N ALA A 86 -10.04 -16.24 8.11
CA ALA A 86 -11.34 -16.83 7.75
C ALA A 86 -11.23 -17.84 6.59
N ALA A 87 -10.31 -17.61 5.65
CA ALA A 87 -10.04 -18.50 4.52
C ALA A 87 -9.04 -19.63 4.86
N GLY A 88 -8.57 -19.75 6.11
CA GLY A 88 -7.65 -20.80 6.56
C GLY A 88 -6.17 -20.55 6.20
N TRP A 89 -5.81 -19.33 5.80
CA TRP A 89 -4.42 -18.96 5.56
C TRP A 89 -3.71 -18.65 6.89
N ASN A 90 -2.39 -18.81 6.90
CA ASN A 90 -1.57 -18.41 8.04
C ASN A 90 -1.00 -16.99 7.82
N PRO A 91 -1.49 -15.94 8.51
CA PRO A 91 -0.98 -14.57 8.36
C PRO A 91 0.53 -14.44 8.60
N ALA A 92 1.11 -15.28 9.48
CA ALA A 92 2.55 -15.26 9.76
C ALA A 92 3.43 -15.66 8.56
N ARG A 93 2.82 -16.23 7.50
CA ARG A 93 3.50 -16.60 6.26
C ARG A 93 3.30 -15.58 5.14
N ILE A 94 2.69 -14.42 5.44
CA ILE A 94 2.34 -13.38 4.46
C ILE A 94 3.09 -12.09 4.80
N PHE A 95 3.80 -11.54 3.80
CA PHE A 95 4.38 -10.20 3.85
C PHE A 95 3.45 -9.24 3.11
N TYR A 96 2.87 -8.29 3.84
CA TYR A 96 1.88 -7.38 3.32
C TYR A 96 2.54 -6.12 2.75
N CYS A 97 2.26 -5.86 1.48
CA CYS A 97 2.75 -4.72 0.71
C CYS A 97 1.67 -3.64 0.69
N ALA A 98 1.65 -2.75 1.68
CA ALA A 98 0.51 -1.89 1.95
C ALA A 98 0.25 -0.86 0.85
N GLU A 99 1.15 0.10 0.65
CA GLU A 99 0.93 1.11 -0.38
C GLU A 99 2.13 1.30 -1.30
N SER A 100 1.84 1.93 -2.43
CA SER A 100 2.82 2.47 -3.36
C SER A 100 2.30 3.80 -3.89
N VAL A 101 2.90 4.89 -3.46
CA VAL A 101 2.48 6.25 -3.78
C VAL A 101 3.61 7.00 -4.48
N VAL A 102 3.29 7.66 -5.59
CA VAL A 102 4.23 8.46 -6.38
C VAL A 102 3.53 9.71 -6.87
N LEU A 103 4.15 10.87 -6.64
CA LEU A 103 3.64 12.14 -7.17
C LEU A 103 3.54 12.09 -8.71
N PRO A 104 2.50 12.67 -9.32
CA PRO A 104 2.24 12.57 -10.76
C PRO A 104 3.46 12.88 -11.64
N ALA A 105 4.21 13.94 -11.32
CA ALA A 105 5.37 14.37 -12.10
C ALA A 105 6.53 13.35 -12.11
N TRP A 106 6.53 12.36 -11.21
CA TRP A 106 7.56 11.32 -11.11
C TRP A 106 7.09 9.93 -11.55
N ARG A 107 5.82 9.80 -11.97
CA ARG A 107 5.28 8.56 -12.55
C ARG A 107 5.93 8.23 -13.90
N GLY A 108 5.79 6.99 -14.35
CA GLY A 108 6.37 6.54 -15.64
C GLY A 108 7.90 6.33 -15.65
N ARG A 109 8.56 6.48 -14.49
CA ARG A 109 10.04 6.36 -14.35
C ARG A 109 10.48 5.02 -13.76
N GLY A 110 9.63 3.99 -13.79
CA GLY A 110 9.95 2.65 -13.29
C GLY A 110 9.85 2.48 -11.77
N LEU A 111 9.47 3.52 -11.00
CA LEU A 111 9.40 3.45 -9.54
C LEU A 111 8.48 2.35 -9.03
N GLY A 112 7.30 2.17 -9.66
CA GLY A 112 6.38 1.10 -9.28
C GLY A 112 7.00 -0.29 -9.41
N VAL A 113 7.78 -0.54 -10.48
CA VAL A 113 8.52 -1.81 -10.65
C VAL A 113 9.55 -1.98 -9.54
N ARG A 114 10.28 -0.91 -9.24
CA ARG A 114 11.29 -0.91 -8.18
C ARG A 114 10.68 -1.21 -6.81
N PHE A 115 9.52 -0.64 -6.49
CA PHE A 115 8.82 -0.89 -5.23
C PHE A 115 8.49 -2.36 -5.04
N PHE A 116 7.94 -3.03 -6.06
CA PHE A 116 7.70 -4.47 -5.99
C PHE A 116 9.00 -5.25 -5.76
N ALA A 117 10.04 -4.95 -6.52
CA ALA A 117 11.32 -5.65 -6.41
C ALA A 117 11.94 -5.54 -5.00
N GLU A 118 11.92 -4.34 -4.40
CA GLU A 118 12.50 -4.12 -3.07
C GLU A 118 11.70 -4.81 -1.97
N ARG A 119 10.35 -4.75 -2.01
CA ARG A 119 9.51 -5.40 -1.01
C ARG A 119 9.64 -6.92 -1.07
N GLU A 120 9.62 -7.49 -2.28
CA GLU A 120 9.81 -8.94 -2.46
C GLU A 120 11.22 -9.41 -2.05
N ALA A 121 12.26 -8.64 -2.38
CA ALA A 121 13.62 -8.95 -1.96
C ALA A 121 13.77 -8.90 -0.43
N HIS A 122 13.11 -7.93 0.22
CA HIS A 122 13.09 -7.85 1.68
C HIS A 122 12.37 -9.05 2.32
N ALA A 123 11.18 -9.39 1.83
CA ALA A 123 10.43 -10.56 2.30
C ALA A 123 11.23 -11.86 2.16
N ARG A 124 11.90 -12.07 1.01
CA ARG A 124 12.79 -13.23 0.79
C ARG A 124 13.97 -13.24 1.76
N LYS A 125 14.59 -12.08 2.01
CA LYS A 125 15.71 -11.95 2.94
C LYS A 125 15.31 -12.34 4.37
N LEU A 126 14.08 -12.05 4.79
CA LEU A 126 13.55 -12.46 6.09
C LEU A 126 13.29 -13.97 6.17
N GLY A 127 13.09 -14.66 5.05
CA GLY A 127 13.13 -16.12 4.93
C GLY A 127 11.98 -16.88 5.57
N ARG A 128 10.90 -16.20 6.02
CA ARG A 128 9.78 -16.82 6.72
C ARG A 128 8.42 -16.64 6.06
N PHE A 129 8.37 -15.93 4.93
CA PHE A 129 7.15 -15.66 4.20
C PHE A 129 7.07 -16.52 2.93
N ASP A 130 5.90 -17.06 2.67
CA ASP A 130 5.60 -17.79 1.44
C ASP A 130 4.95 -16.87 0.40
N TRP A 131 4.33 -15.77 0.86
CA TRP A 131 3.51 -14.90 0.02
C TRP A 131 3.82 -13.42 0.25
N CYS A 132 3.78 -12.65 -0.83
CA CYS A 132 3.53 -11.22 -0.79
C CYS A 132 2.07 -10.97 -1.15
N ALA A 133 1.39 -10.09 -0.38
CA ALA A 133 0.01 -9.71 -0.62
C ALA A 133 -0.14 -8.18 -0.55
N PHE A 134 -1.11 -7.65 -1.28
CA PHE A 134 -1.63 -6.29 -1.10
C PHE A 134 -3.13 -6.27 -1.39
N CYS A 135 -3.83 -5.23 -0.96
CA CYS A 135 -5.21 -5.03 -1.36
C CYS A 135 -5.39 -3.74 -2.17
N ALA A 136 -6.46 -3.69 -2.95
CA ALA A 136 -6.82 -2.57 -3.78
C ALA A 136 -8.32 -2.24 -3.63
N VAL A 137 -8.64 -0.94 -3.59
CA VAL A 137 -10.02 -0.49 -3.50
C VAL A 137 -10.80 -0.88 -4.76
N GLN A 138 -12.01 -1.34 -4.56
CA GLN A 138 -12.95 -1.65 -5.62
C GLN A 138 -13.87 -0.47 -5.85
N ARG A 139 -13.92 0.05 -7.07
CA ARG A 139 -14.85 1.12 -7.46
C ARG A 139 -15.72 0.66 -8.64
N PRO A 140 -17.00 1.04 -8.67
CA PRO A 140 -17.87 0.78 -9.83
C PRO A 140 -17.26 1.36 -11.12
N LEU A 141 -17.48 0.68 -12.23
CA LEU A 141 -16.97 1.13 -13.54
C LEU A 141 -17.59 2.46 -13.98
N ASP A 142 -18.82 2.73 -13.55
CA ASP A 142 -19.61 3.94 -13.81
C ASP A 142 -19.49 4.99 -12.70
N HIS A 143 -18.49 4.86 -11.82
CA HIS A 143 -18.28 5.81 -10.73
C HIS A 143 -18.16 7.25 -11.26
N PRO A 144 -18.95 8.23 -10.74
CA PRO A 144 -19.06 9.58 -11.33
C PRO A 144 -17.74 10.37 -11.36
N ARG A 145 -16.81 10.03 -10.48
CA ARG A 145 -15.47 10.66 -10.39
C ARG A 145 -14.37 9.86 -11.10
N ARG A 146 -14.73 8.81 -11.85
CA ARG A 146 -13.75 8.06 -12.63
C ARG A 146 -13.26 8.91 -13.80
N PRO A 147 -11.95 9.21 -13.91
CA PRO A 147 -11.42 9.90 -15.09
C PRO A 147 -11.63 9.07 -16.36
N ALA A 148 -11.92 9.72 -17.49
CA ALA A 148 -12.16 9.03 -18.75
C ALA A 148 -10.92 8.25 -19.25
N ASP A 149 -9.73 8.73 -18.89
CA ASP A 149 -8.43 8.13 -19.23
C ASP A 149 -7.86 7.25 -18.11
N TYR A 150 -8.63 6.96 -17.07
CA TYR A 150 -8.18 6.12 -15.96
C TYR A 150 -7.85 4.71 -16.44
N GLN A 151 -6.65 4.29 -16.17
CA GLN A 151 -6.19 2.92 -16.41
C GLN A 151 -6.04 2.17 -15.09
N ALA A 152 -6.77 1.07 -14.96
CA ALA A 152 -6.63 0.17 -13.82
C ALA A 152 -5.22 -0.46 -13.81
N LEU A 153 -4.74 -0.78 -12.62
CA LEU A 153 -3.39 -1.32 -12.44
C LEU A 153 -3.34 -2.86 -12.48
N ASP A 154 -4.47 -3.53 -12.75
CA ASP A 154 -4.59 -4.99 -12.75
C ASP A 154 -3.56 -5.65 -13.67
N ASP A 155 -3.45 -5.20 -14.92
CA ASP A 155 -2.44 -5.70 -15.87
C ASP A 155 -1.01 -5.42 -15.41
N PHE A 156 -0.80 -4.29 -14.73
CA PHE A 156 0.51 -3.95 -14.18
C PHE A 156 0.89 -4.94 -13.06
N TRP A 157 -0.04 -5.30 -12.18
CA TRP A 157 0.17 -6.27 -11.12
C TRP A 157 0.31 -7.70 -11.64
N ALA A 158 -0.54 -8.09 -12.59
CA ALA A 158 -0.48 -9.41 -13.23
C ALA A 158 0.87 -9.66 -13.90
N ARG A 159 1.42 -8.66 -14.61
CA ARG A 159 2.78 -8.74 -15.21
C ARG A 159 3.91 -8.90 -14.19
N ARG A 160 3.65 -8.66 -12.88
CA ARG A 160 4.61 -8.89 -11.78
C ARG A 160 4.37 -10.19 -11.04
N GLY A 161 3.45 -11.01 -11.57
CA GLY A 161 3.13 -12.33 -11.04
C GLY A 161 2.12 -12.32 -9.89
N TYR A 162 1.49 -11.18 -9.60
CA TYR A 162 0.39 -11.13 -8.65
C TYR A 162 -0.89 -11.63 -9.31
N ARG A 163 -1.68 -12.38 -8.55
CA ARG A 163 -3.00 -12.89 -8.96
C ARG A 163 -4.07 -12.31 -8.06
N HIS A 164 -5.18 -11.93 -8.66
CA HIS A 164 -6.36 -11.46 -7.94
C HIS A 164 -7.04 -12.64 -7.22
N HIS A 165 -7.38 -12.44 -5.95
CA HIS A 165 -8.06 -13.39 -5.09
C HIS A 165 -9.40 -12.77 -4.64
N PRO A 166 -10.45 -12.82 -5.46
CA PRO A 166 -11.73 -12.17 -5.16
C PRO A 166 -12.42 -12.75 -3.92
N GLU A 167 -12.09 -13.98 -3.53
CA GLU A 167 -12.55 -14.60 -2.29
C GLU A 167 -11.94 -13.98 -1.04
N LEU A 168 -10.78 -13.32 -1.17
CA LEU A 168 -10.15 -12.54 -0.11
C LEU A 168 -10.54 -11.08 -0.29
N HIS A 169 -11.44 -10.59 0.54
CA HIS A 169 -11.93 -9.21 0.50
C HIS A 169 -12.15 -8.68 1.91
N THR A 170 -12.05 -7.38 2.04
CA THR A 170 -12.32 -6.65 3.28
C THR A 170 -13.00 -5.32 3.00
N HIS A 171 -13.36 -4.61 4.05
CA HIS A 171 -13.81 -3.23 3.98
C HIS A 171 -12.90 -2.39 4.85
N TYR A 172 -12.44 -1.27 4.32
CA TYR A 172 -11.70 -0.29 5.08
C TYR A 172 -12.44 1.04 5.08
N HIS A 173 -12.41 1.78 6.18
CA HIS A 173 -13.21 2.98 6.36
C HIS A 173 -12.36 4.22 6.12
N TRP A 174 -12.85 5.10 5.27
CA TRP A 174 -12.35 6.46 5.12
C TRP A 174 -13.42 7.35 4.50
N ARG A 175 -13.21 8.65 4.61
CA ARG A 175 -14.08 9.65 4.00
C ARG A 175 -13.58 9.97 2.58
N ASP A 176 -14.46 9.81 1.58
CA ASP A 176 -14.21 10.33 0.24
C ASP A 176 -14.38 11.86 0.21
N LEU A 177 -13.82 12.53 -0.80
CA LEU A 177 -13.82 14.00 -0.94
C LEU A 177 -15.21 14.63 -0.98
N ASP A 178 -16.24 13.89 -1.31
CA ASP A 178 -17.65 14.30 -1.44
C ASP A 178 -18.55 13.71 -0.35
N GLU A 179 -17.97 13.03 0.63
CA GLU A 179 -18.70 12.50 1.78
C GLU A 179 -18.56 13.42 3.00
N THR A 180 -19.55 13.41 3.87
CA THR A 180 -19.52 14.14 5.16
C THR A 180 -19.00 13.28 6.30
N GLU A 181 -19.10 11.96 6.16
CA GLU A 181 -18.71 10.95 7.15
C GLU A 181 -17.88 9.85 6.48
N GLU A 182 -17.16 9.06 7.27
CA GLU A 182 -16.47 7.88 6.78
C GLU A 182 -17.45 6.79 6.36
N SER A 183 -17.12 6.10 5.28
CA SER A 183 -17.90 4.95 4.81
C SER A 183 -17.00 3.77 4.47
N ALA A 184 -17.58 2.57 4.50
CA ALA A 184 -16.90 1.33 4.18
C ALA A 184 -16.56 1.25 2.68
N LYS A 185 -15.28 1.10 2.34
CA LYS A 185 -14.83 0.92 0.96
C LYS A 185 -14.44 -0.54 0.76
N PRO A 186 -15.02 -1.23 -0.22
CA PRO A 186 -14.66 -2.61 -0.51
C PRO A 186 -13.25 -2.68 -1.08
N MET A 187 -12.48 -3.63 -0.57
CA MET A 187 -11.10 -3.91 -0.97
C MET A 187 -10.94 -5.38 -1.32
N SER A 188 -10.14 -5.72 -2.32
CA SER A 188 -9.82 -7.10 -2.66
C SER A 188 -8.33 -7.33 -2.75
N PHE A 189 -7.89 -8.57 -2.50
CA PHE A 189 -6.47 -8.89 -2.37
C PHE A 189 -5.88 -9.46 -3.66
N TRP A 190 -4.60 -9.15 -3.82
CA TRP A 190 -3.71 -9.69 -4.84
C TRP A 190 -2.54 -10.36 -4.16
N LEU A 191 -2.21 -11.58 -4.57
CA LEU A 191 -1.17 -12.39 -3.96
C LEU A 191 -0.15 -12.88 -4.98
N LYS A 192 1.08 -13.01 -4.51
CA LYS A 192 2.19 -13.62 -5.25
C LYS A 192 2.96 -14.57 -4.33
N GLU A 193 3.16 -15.80 -4.77
CA GLU A 193 4.03 -16.74 -4.08
C GLU A 193 5.50 -16.32 -4.21
N LEU A 194 6.21 -16.39 -3.08
CA LEU A 194 7.64 -16.09 -3.00
C LEU A 194 8.42 -17.40 -3.17
N THR A 195 8.79 -17.71 -4.38
CA THR A 195 9.73 -18.82 -4.69
C THR A 195 11.17 -18.38 -4.53
#